data_09b5b3ed98c7c2867530a757f3349e5f
#
_entry.id   09b5b3ed98c7c2867530a757f3349e5f
#
_cell.length_a   1.000
_cell.length_b   1.000
_cell.length_c   1.000
_cell.angle_alpha   90.00
_cell.angle_beta   90.00
_cell.angle_gamma   90.00
#
_symmetry.space_group_name_H-M   'P 1'
#
loop_
_entity.id
_entity.type
_entity.pdbx_description
1 polymer ?
#
loop_
_entity_poly.entity_id
_entity_poly.type
_entity_poly.pdbx_seq_one_letter_code
_entity_poly.pdbx_strand_id
1 'polypeptide(L)'
;MCRTVVVMNRTLLAATAVLAVASMGLSACSGEASSNSELVKSETSSADITWNDADVKFVQEMIPHHEQAVEMSDMLSGRDVSEETAALAQRIGATQSDEVRMMQGYLAEWGVELDPHAGHSGDHAMGEGMMTAEQLAELGAATGGAFERMWLTMMLEHHKGAIAMANAVVASGVEPRVRAFAESIVRAQGAEITQIEGLLATLGG
;
A
#
# COMPACT_ATOMS: atom_id res chain seq x y z
N MET A 1 43.39 -17.33 21.77
CA MET A 1 42.26 -17.06 22.65
C MET A 1 41.03 -17.67 22.01
N CYS A 2 40.53 -18.73 22.61
CA CYS A 2 39.46 -19.59 22.09
C CYS A 2 38.12 -18.96 22.40
N ARG A 3 37.22 -18.77 21.39
CA ARG A 3 35.82 -18.35 21.62
C ARG A 3 34.92 -19.55 21.38
N THR A 4 34.31 -19.97 22.48
CA THR A 4 33.37 -21.09 22.56
C THR A 4 32.04 -20.68 21.89
N VAL A 5 31.59 -21.50 20.92
CA VAL A 5 30.27 -21.43 20.29
C VAL A 5 29.33 -22.28 21.13
N VAL A 6 28.29 -21.65 21.69
CA VAL A 6 27.21 -22.33 22.40
C VAL A 6 26.11 -22.69 21.39
N VAL A 7 25.95 -23.98 21.15
CA VAL A 7 24.83 -24.55 20.36
C VAL A 7 23.66 -24.82 21.30
N MET A 8 22.57 -24.11 21.14
CA MET A 8 21.32 -24.40 21.87
C MET A 8 20.45 -25.40 21.09
N ASN A 9 20.29 -26.54 21.72
CA ASN A 9 19.50 -27.69 21.28
C ASN A 9 17.99 -27.42 21.49
N ARG A 10 17.16 -27.52 20.45
CA ARG A 10 15.71 -27.39 20.53
C ARG A 10 15.05 -28.77 20.55
N THR A 11 14.54 -29.14 21.71
CA THR A 11 13.74 -30.36 21.94
C THR A 11 12.36 -30.25 21.28
N LEU A 12 12.04 -31.25 20.45
CA LEU A 12 10.71 -31.53 19.91
C LEU A 12 9.82 -32.14 21.01
N LEU A 13 8.64 -31.60 21.17
CA LEU A 13 7.53 -32.26 21.89
C LEU A 13 6.46 -32.70 20.88
N ALA A 14 6.28 -33.99 20.76
CA ALA A 14 5.18 -34.64 20.06
C ALA A 14 3.97 -34.70 20.97
N ALA A 15 2.78 -34.36 20.50
CA ALA A 15 1.53 -34.59 21.17
C ALA A 15 0.61 -35.42 20.26
N THR A 16 0.17 -36.51 20.84
CA THR A 16 -0.58 -37.64 20.28
C THR A 16 -2.06 -37.34 20.05
N ALA A 17 -2.59 -37.88 18.95
CA ALA A 17 -3.99 -37.89 18.56
C ALA A 17 -4.85 -38.82 19.46
N VAL A 18 -6.10 -38.43 19.70
CA VAL A 18 -7.16 -39.30 20.19
C VAL A 18 -8.31 -39.27 19.18
N LEU A 19 -8.55 -40.45 18.58
CA LEU A 19 -9.74 -40.77 17.79
C LEU A 19 -10.92 -41.06 18.75
N ALA A 20 -12.09 -40.50 18.43
CA ALA A 20 -13.38 -40.95 18.95
C ALA A 20 -14.34 -41.24 17.78
N VAL A 21 -14.74 -42.50 17.68
CA VAL A 21 -15.74 -43.04 16.74
C VAL A 21 -17.06 -43.24 17.51
N ALA A 22 -18.17 -42.78 16.93
CA ALA A 22 -19.53 -43.25 17.26
C ALA A 22 -20.47 -42.86 16.13
N SER A 23 -20.91 -43.71 15.32
CA SER A 23 -22.00 -44.71 15.25
C SER A 23 -23.34 -44.15 14.80
N MET A 24 -23.70 -44.63 13.62
CA MET A 24 -24.96 -44.96 12.94
C MET A 24 -26.31 -44.50 13.53
N GLY A 25 -27.13 -43.94 12.63
CA GLY A 25 -28.59 -43.89 12.75
C GLY A 25 -29.20 -43.82 11.33
N LEU A 26 -29.54 -45.00 10.78
CA LEU A 26 -30.44 -45.09 9.62
C LEU A 26 -31.86 -44.84 10.10
N SER A 27 -32.59 -43.97 9.44
CA SER A 27 -34.04 -43.96 9.42
C SER A 27 -34.53 -43.69 8.01
N ALA A 28 -35.07 -44.71 7.40
CA ALA A 28 -35.74 -44.67 6.11
C ALA A 28 -37.23 -44.30 6.35
N CYS A 29 -37.73 -43.32 5.59
CA CYS A 29 -39.17 -43.22 5.30
C CYS A 29 -39.35 -42.77 3.86
N SER A 30 -40.04 -43.60 3.11
CA SER A 30 -40.54 -43.41 1.76
C SER A 30 -41.65 -42.34 1.74
N GLY A 31 -41.71 -41.55 0.66
CA GLY A 31 -42.85 -40.66 0.40
C GLY A 31 -42.63 -39.88 -0.89
N GLU A 32 -43.22 -40.36 -1.92
CA GLU A 32 -43.78 -39.82 -3.17
C GLU A 32 -43.26 -38.50 -3.76
N ALA A 33 -43.07 -38.63 -5.07
CA ALA A 33 -42.70 -37.60 -6.03
C ALA A 33 -43.73 -36.45 -6.09
N SER A 34 -43.23 -35.23 -6.02
CA SER A 34 -43.89 -34.08 -6.59
C SER A 34 -42.83 -33.20 -7.23
N SER A 35 -42.88 -33.16 -8.59
CA SER A 35 -42.05 -32.29 -9.43
C SER A 35 -42.46 -30.86 -9.14
N ASN A 36 -41.65 -30.15 -8.38
CA ASN A 36 -41.67 -28.71 -8.38
C ASN A 36 -40.25 -28.23 -8.71
N SER A 37 -40.11 -27.81 -9.96
CA SER A 37 -38.87 -27.17 -10.45
C SER A 37 -38.82 -25.76 -9.91
N GLU A 38 -38.52 -25.61 -8.62
CA GLU A 38 -38.12 -24.34 -8.09
C GLU A 38 -36.66 -24.07 -8.52
N LEU A 39 -36.54 -23.08 -9.39
CA LEU A 39 -35.32 -22.37 -9.64
C LEU A 39 -34.74 -22.00 -8.26
N VAL A 40 -33.74 -22.77 -7.83
CA VAL A 40 -32.86 -22.33 -6.76
C VAL A 40 -32.13 -21.10 -7.32
N LYS A 41 -32.75 -19.95 -7.12
CA LYS A 41 -32.07 -18.68 -7.21
C LYS A 41 -30.93 -18.77 -6.20
N SER A 42 -29.73 -18.98 -6.73
CA SER A 42 -28.51 -18.89 -5.94
C SER A 42 -28.50 -17.47 -5.38
N GLU A 43 -29.01 -17.30 -4.18
CA GLU A 43 -28.75 -16.11 -3.40
C GLU A 43 -27.25 -16.21 -3.07
N THR A 44 -26.46 -15.57 -3.94
CA THR A 44 -25.12 -15.17 -3.59
C THR A 44 -25.31 -14.33 -2.32
N SER A 45 -25.00 -14.93 -1.18
CA SER A 45 -24.88 -14.24 0.09
C SER A 45 -24.03 -13.01 -0.22
N SER A 46 -24.63 -11.83 -0.15
CA SER A 46 -23.87 -10.58 -0.04
C SER A 46 -23.07 -10.76 1.26
N ALA A 47 -21.84 -11.30 1.14
CA ALA A 47 -20.84 -11.07 2.15
C ALA A 47 -20.88 -9.56 2.39
N ASP A 48 -21.05 -9.16 3.65
CA ASP A 48 -21.13 -7.74 4.01
C ASP A 48 -19.95 -7.03 3.33
N ILE A 49 -20.25 -6.24 2.28
CA ILE A 49 -19.24 -5.45 1.60
C ILE A 49 -18.75 -4.45 2.63
N THR A 50 -17.52 -4.65 3.08
CA THR A 50 -16.89 -3.84 4.13
C THR A 50 -16.16 -2.62 3.60
N TRP A 51 -16.21 -2.38 2.29
CA TRP A 51 -15.56 -1.27 1.59
C TRP A 51 -16.56 -0.54 0.68
N ASN A 52 -16.25 0.69 0.27
CA ASN A 52 -17.05 1.51 -0.63
C ASN A 52 -16.21 2.11 -1.79
N ASP A 53 -16.85 2.87 -2.66
CA ASP A 53 -16.19 3.50 -3.82
C ASP A 53 -15.05 4.45 -3.39
N ALA A 54 -15.14 5.08 -2.22
CA ALA A 54 -14.07 5.96 -1.73
C ALA A 54 -12.83 5.17 -1.31
N ASP A 55 -13.01 3.97 -0.72
CA ASP A 55 -11.91 3.08 -0.39
C ASP A 55 -11.23 2.57 -1.67
N VAL A 56 -12.02 2.13 -2.67
CA VAL A 56 -11.50 1.67 -3.96
C VAL A 56 -10.76 2.80 -4.66
N LYS A 57 -11.36 3.97 -4.77
CA LYS A 57 -10.76 5.14 -5.43
C LYS A 57 -9.41 5.49 -4.80
N PHE A 58 -9.36 5.56 -3.47
CA PHE A 58 -8.12 5.85 -2.75
C PHE A 58 -7.02 4.84 -3.08
N VAL A 59 -7.31 3.55 -3.01
CA VAL A 59 -6.33 2.48 -3.28
C VAL A 59 -5.87 2.53 -4.74
N GLN A 60 -6.80 2.70 -5.68
CA GLN A 60 -6.51 2.81 -7.12
C GLN A 60 -5.57 3.98 -7.44
N GLU A 61 -5.80 5.14 -6.84
CA GLU A 61 -5.02 6.35 -7.11
C GLU A 61 -3.70 6.39 -6.32
N MET A 62 -3.67 5.83 -5.10
CA MET A 62 -2.49 5.84 -4.26
C MET A 62 -1.42 4.84 -4.73
N ILE A 63 -1.80 3.76 -5.43
CA ILE A 63 -0.81 2.82 -6.00
C ILE A 63 0.13 3.54 -6.98
N PRO A 64 -0.32 4.14 -8.09
CA PRO A 64 0.58 4.83 -9.01
C PRO A 64 1.27 6.03 -8.37
N HIS A 65 0.63 6.69 -7.39
CA HIS A 65 1.25 7.76 -6.62
C HIS A 65 2.48 7.25 -5.87
N HIS A 66 2.38 6.14 -5.14
CA HIS A 66 3.51 5.55 -4.42
C HIS A 66 4.58 4.98 -5.36
N GLU A 67 4.17 4.38 -6.47
CA GLU A 67 5.12 3.91 -7.51
C GLU A 67 5.99 5.05 -8.03
N GLN A 68 5.44 6.25 -8.21
CA GLN A 68 6.23 7.43 -8.61
C GLN A 68 7.23 7.86 -7.52
N ALA A 69 6.87 7.80 -6.25
CA ALA A 69 7.83 8.10 -5.18
C ALA A 69 8.98 7.09 -5.13
N VAL A 70 8.70 5.81 -5.41
CA VAL A 70 9.73 4.77 -5.55
C VAL A 70 10.65 5.10 -6.71
N GLU A 71 10.09 5.42 -7.89
CA GLU A 71 10.87 5.84 -9.06
C GLU A 71 11.77 7.04 -8.74
N MET A 72 11.22 8.09 -8.13
CA MET A 72 11.99 9.26 -7.71
C MET A 72 13.09 8.91 -6.71
N SER A 73 12.82 8.00 -5.78
CA SER A 73 13.82 7.54 -4.79
C SER A 73 14.97 6.78 -5.45
N ASP A 74 14.69 5.95 -6.43
CA ASP A 74 15.68 5.19 -7.19
C ASP A 74 16.60 6.11 -8.02
N MET A 75 16.13 7.31 -8.40
CA MET A 75 16.93 8.30 -9.13
C MET A 75 18.12 8.83 -8.32
N LEU A 76 18.17 8.63 -7.00
CA LEU A 76 19.33 9.04 -6.17
C LEU A 76 20.50 8.05 -6.27
N SER A 77 20.30 6.87 -6.84
CA SER A 77 21.36 5.86 -6.95
C SER A 77 22.56 6.40 -7.74
N GLY A 78 23.72 6.42 -7.08
CA GLY A 78 24.97 6.93 -7.68
C GLY A 78 25.05 8.46 -7.86
N ARG A 79 24.12 9.22 -7.25
CA ARG A 79 24.13 10.68 -7.26
C ARG A 79 24.95 11.24 -6.09
N ASP A 80 25.53 12.41 -6.31
CA ASP A 80 26.24 13.18 -5.28
C ASP A 80 25.22 14.05 -4.53
N VAL A 81 24.68 13.50 -3.44
CA VAL A 81 23.72 14.14 -2.53
C VAL A 81 24.16 13.93 -1.08
N SER A 82 23.57 14.67 -0.15
CA SER A 82 23.87 14.49 1.27
C SER A 82 23.48 13.08 1.76
N GLU A 83 24.18 12.56 2.78
CA GLU A 83 23.86 11.27 3.39
C GLU A 83 22.45 11.26 3.97
N GLU A 84 22.00 12.37 4.52
CA GLU A 84 20.66 12.55 5.07
C GLU A 84 19.58 12.44 4.00
N THR A 85 19.78 13.06 2.84
CA THR A 85 18.85 12.97 1.71
C THR A 85 18.84 11.56 1.12
N ALA A 86 20.02 10.93 0.95
CA ALA A 86 20.11 9.56 0.48
C ALA A 86 19.40 8.57 1.43
N ALA A 87 19.59 8.70 2.74
CA ALA A 87 18.93 7.88 3.73
C ALA A 87 17.41 8.10 3.77
N LEU A 88 16.94 9.33 3.59
CA LEU A 88 15.51 9.64 3.48
C LEU A 88 14.91 8.96 2.25
N ALA A 89 15.51 9.12 1.07
CA ALA A 89 15.04 8.52 -0.17
C ALA A 89 14.95 6.98 -0.07
N GLN A 90 15.97 6.34 0.52
CA GLN A 90 15.98 4.90 0.72
C GLN A 90 14.80 4.44 1.61
N ARG A 91 14.50 5.17 2.69
CA ARG A 91 13.35 4.85 3.55
C ARG A 91 12.04 5.03 2.84
N ILE A 92 11.85 6.16 2.14
CA ILE A 92 10.64 6.43 1.35
C ILE A 92 10.42 5.32 0.33
N GLY A 93 11.43 5.00 -0.50
CA GLY A 93 11.32 3.97 -1.52
C GLY A 93 10.95 2.60 -0.94
N ALA A 94 11.61 2.19 0.16
CA ALA A 94 11.32 0.91 0.81
C ALA A 94 9.90 0.86 1.40
N THR A 95 9.51 1.90 2.16
CA THR A 95 8.19 1.96 2.81
C THR A 95 7.08 1.99 1.76
N GLN A 96 7.17 2.86 0.76
CA GLN A 96 6.12 3.00 -0.24
C GLN A 96 6.03 1.79 -1.18
N SER A 97 7.12 1.07 -1.44
CA SER A 97 7.07 -0.24 -2.12
C SER A 97 6.28 -1.28 -1.32
N ASP A 98 6.43 -1.31 0.01
CA ASP A 98 5.66 -2.22 0.88
C ASP A 98 4.18 -1.83 0.89
N GLU A 99 3.88 -0.55 0.93
CA GLU A 99 2.53 0.01 0.91
C GLU A 99 1.81 -0.26 -0.42
N VAL A 100 2.50 -0.19 -1.57
CA VAL A 100 1.97 -0.62 -2.88
C VAL A 100 1.54 -2.08 -2.83
N ARG A 101 2.38 -2.98 -2.32
CA ARG A 101 2.01 -4.40 -2.20
C ARG A 101 0.79 -4.63 -1.31
N MET A 102 0.67 -3.88 -0.22
CA MET A 102 -0.49 -3.96 0.67
C MET A 102 -1.75 -3.50 -0.05
N MET A 103 -1.72 -2.39 -0.77
CA MET A 103 -2.85 -1.86 -1.54
C MET A 103 -3.28 -2.79 -2.67
N GLN A 104 -2.33 -3.40 -3.39
CA GLN A 104 -2.62 -4.45 -4.37
C GLN A 104 -3.31 -5.65 -3.72
N GLY A 105 -2.94 -5.99 -2.49
CA GLY A 105 -3.62 -7.00 -1.68
C GLY A 105 -5.08 -6.65 -1.40
N TYR A 106 -5.41 -5.40 -1.09
CA TYR A 106 -6.79 -4.96 -0.90
C TYR A 106 -7.61 -5.11 -2.18
N LEU A 107 -7.10 -4.64 -3.33
CA LEU A 107 -7.80 -4.80 -4.61
C LEU A 107 -8.05 -6.28 -4.94
N ALA A 108 -7.05 -7.14 -4.74
CA ALA A 108 -7.18 -8.58 -4.98
C ALA A 108 -8.25 -9.22 -4.06
N GLU A 109 -8.27 -8.85 -2.79
CA GLU A 109 -9.29 -9.31 -1.82
C GLU A 109 -10.70 -8.87 -2.22
N TRP A 110 -10.83 -7.65 -2.74
CA TRP A 110 -12.11 -7.09 -3.18
C TRP A 110 -12.55 -7.58 -4.57
N GLY A 111 -11.67 -8.27 -5.30
CA GLY A 111 -11.92 -8.67 -6.69
C GLY A 111 -11.99 -7.49 -7.66
N VAL A 112 -11.29 -6.40 -7.34
CA VAL A 112 -11.19 -5.18 -8.16
C VAL A 112 -9.86 -5.19 -8.90
N GLU A 113 -9.90 -5.03 -10.22
CA GLU A 113 -8.68 -4.89 -11.03
C GLU A 113 -8.13 -3.46 -10.89
N LEU A 114 -6.80 -3.32 -10.92
CA LEU A 114 -6.15 -2.01 -10.95
C LEU A 114 -6.49 -1.33 -12.28
N ASP A 115 -7.09 -0.14 -12.21
CA ASP A 115 -7.34 0.68 -13.39
C ASP A 115 -6.00 1.21 -13.93
N PRO A 116 -5.61 0.86 -15.17
CA PRO A 116 -4.36 1.35 -15.76
C PRO A 116 -4.34 2.86 -15.98
N HIS A 117 -5.48 3.54 -15.83
CA HIS A 117 -5.61 5.00 -15.91
C HIS A 117 -5.80 5.65 -14.53
N ALA A 118 -5.73 4.87 -13.43
CA ALA A 118 -5.77 5.42 -12.09
C ALA A 118 -4.65 6.47 -11.92
N GLY A 119 -4.95 7.55 -11.23
CA GLY A 119 -4.02 8.69 -11.07
C GLY A 119 -3.99 9.66 -12.26
N HIS A 120 -4.65 9.34 -13.38
CA HIS A 120 -4.83 10.26 -14.50
C HIS A 120 -6.27 10.79 -14.50
N SER A 121 -6.52 11.85 -13.74
CA SER A 121 -7.84 12.47 -13.65
C SER A 121 -8.10 13.39 -14.84
N GLY A 122 -8.64 12.84 -15.95
CA GLY A 122 -9.14 13.62 -17.09
C GLY A 122 -8.07 14.38 -17.87
N ASP A 123 -8.49 15.11 -18.92
CA ASP A 123 -7.64 15.88 -19.85
C ASP A 123 -6.41 16.56 -19.17
N HIS A 124 -5.25 15.86 -19.11
CA HIS A 124 -3.95 16.34 -18.61
C HIS A 124 -3.80 16.64 -17.10
N ALA A 125 -4.77 16.32 -16.25
CA ALA A 125 -4.59 16.47 -14.80
C ALA A 125 -3.91 15.22 -14.22
N MET A 126 -2.63 15.35 -13.85
CA MET A 126 -1.95 14.37 -13.01
C MET A 126 -2.63 14.32 -11.65
N GLY A 127 -2.59 13.18 -10.96
CA GLY A 127 -3.07 13.05 -9.58
C GLY A 127 -2.43 14.12 -8.67
N GLU A 128 -3.12 14.43 -7.58
CA GLU A 128 -2.71 15.51 -6.66
C GLU A 128 -1.28 15.26 -6.14
N GLY A 129 -0.38 16.21 -6.39
CA GLY A 129 1.02 16.12 -5.98
C GLY A 129 1.94 15.29 -6.88
N MET A 130 1.43 14.64 -7.94
CA MET A 130 2.27 13.87 -8.86
C MET A 130 3.09 14.75 -9.80
N MET A 131 4.28 14.29 -10.13
CA MET A 131 5.17 14.93 -11.10
C MET A 131 4.83 14.50 -12.52
N THR A 132 4.90 15.46 -13.47
CA THR A 132 4.77 15.16 -14.89
C THR A 132 6.03 14.47 -15.43
N ALA A 133 5.90 13.82 -16.61
CA ALA A 133 7.05 13.23 -17.28
C ALA A 133 8.16 14.24 -17.58
N GLU A 134 7.79 15.49 -17.92
CA GLU A 134 8.74 16.58 -18.16
C GLU A 134 9.50 16.95 -16.88
N GLN A 135 8.79 17.04 -15.73
CA GLN A 135 9.41 17.32 -14.43
C GLN A 135 10.37 16.20 -14.01
N LEU A 136 9.98 14.93 -14.20
CA LEU A 136 10.87 13.79 -13.93
C LEU A 136 12.10 13.81 -14.86
N ALA A 137 11.93 14.18 -16.13
CA ALA A 137 13.05 14.34 -17.06
C ALA A 137 13.99 15.49 -16.65
N GLU A 138 13.45 16.62 -16.19
CA GLU A 138 14.24 17.72 -15.65
C GLU A 138 15.01 17.30 -14.40
N LEU A 139 14.37 16.58 -13.48
CA LEU A 139 15.02 16.00 -12.31
C LEU A 139 16.18 15.08 -12.74
N GLY A 140 15.92 14.18 -13.71
CA GLY A 140 16.92 13.25 -14.23
C GLY A 140 18.15 13.95 -14.83
N ALA A 141 17.96 15.12 -15.45
CA ALA A 141 19.02 15.92 -16.07
C ALA A 141 19.80 16.78 -15.05
N ALA A 142 19.22 17.09 -13.90
CA ALA A 142 19.87 17.88 -12.85
C ALA A 142 21.03 17.12 -12.19
N THR A 143 22.00 17.83 -11.63
CA THR A 143 23.19 17.25 -10.99
C THR A 143 23.58 17.99 -9.71
N GLY A 144 24.30 17.30 -8.80
CA GLY A 144 24.82 17.90 -7.56
C GLY A 144 23.70 18.53 -6.70
N GLY A 145 24.00 19.65 -6.07
CA GLY A 145 23.03 20.33 -5.18
C GLY A 145 21.77 20.83 -5.88
N ALA A 146 21.77 21.03 -7.21
CA ALA A 146 20.55 21.35 -7.96
C ALA A 146 19.62 20.15 -8.05
N PHE A 147 20.15 18.94 -8.30
CA PHE A 147 19.38 17.70 -8.26
C PHE A 147 18.77 17.47 -6.88
N GLU A 148 19.58 17.57 -5.84
CA GLU A 148 19.13 17.31 -4.46
C GLU A 148 18.01 18.27 -4.05
N ARG A 149 18.17 19.57 -4.32
CA ARG A 149 17.13 20.56 -4.02
C ARG A 149 15.85 20.30 -4.81
N MET A 150 15.97 19.95 -6.10
CA MET A 150 14.81 19.66 -6.96
C MET A 150 14.08 18.43 -6.46
N TRP A 151 14.80 17.35 -6.15
CA TRP A 151 14.22 16.11 -5.60
C TRP A 151 13.46 16.36 -4.30
N LEU A 152 14.08 17.06 -3.34
CA LEU A 152 13.44 17.41 -2.08
C LEU A 152 12.18 18.25 -2.29
N THR A 153 12.21 19.21 -3.21
CA THR A 153 11.05 20.06 -3.51
C THR A 153 9.92 19.26 -4.13
N MET A 154 10.23 18.38 -5.08
CA MET A 154 9.24 17.53 -5.73
C MET A 154 8.65 16.52 -4.74
N MET A 155 9.48 15.87 -3.91
CA MET A 155 9.01 14.92 -2.90
C MET A 155 8.16 15.60 -1.82
N LEU A 156 8.43 16.86 -1.49
CA LEU A 156 7.59 17.67 -0.60
C LEU A 156 6.17 17.83 -1.15
N GLU A 157 6.04 18.22 -2.41
CA GLU A 157 4.72 18.40 -3.06
C GLU A 157 4.01 17.06 -3.25
N HIS A 158 4.75 16.01 -3.59
CA HIS A 158 4.25 14.65 -3.70
C HIS A 158 3.62 14.16 -2.37
N HIS A 159 4.31 14.34 -1.25
CA HIS A 159 3.81 13.99 0.06
C HIS A 159 2.56 14.78 0.47
N LYS A 160 2.50 16.07 0.13
CA LYS A 160 1.29 16.88 0.36
C LYS A 160 0.09 16.32 -0.38
N GLY A 161 0.28 15.87 -1.64
CA GLY A 161 -0.77 15.22 -2.42
C GLY A 161 -1.26 13.92 -1.77
N ALA A 162 -0.34 13.04 -1.36
CA ALA A 162 -0.70 11.81 -0.66
C ALA A 162 -1.50 12.07 0.63
N ILE A 163 -1.11 13.08 1.42
CA ILE A 163 -1.82 13.46 2.65
C ILE A 163 -3.23 13.97 2.33
N ALA A 164 -3.41 14.73 1.25
CA ALA A 164 -4.73 15.21 0.84
C ALA A 164 -5.66 14.03 0.46
N MET A 165 -5.17 13.08 -0.36
CA MET A 165 -5.90 11.85 -0.71
C MET A 165 -6.22 11.00 0.54
N ALA A 166 -5.25 10.82 1.44
CA ALA A 166 -5.44 10.07 2.67
C ALA A 166 -6.50 10.70 3.58
N ASN A 167 -6.50 12.01 3.76
CA ASN A 167 -7.54 12.72 4.52
C ASN A 167 -8.93 12.58 3.90
N ALA A 168 -9.03 12.56 2.56
CA ALA A 168 -10.30 12.36 1.87
C ALA A 168 -10.91 10.99 2.17
N VAL A 169 -10.13 9.91 2.14
CA VAL A 169 -10.62 8.56 2.44
C VAL A 169 -10.87 8.37 3.95
N VAL A 170 -10.11 8.98 4.83
CA VAL A 170 -10.40 8.99 6.28
C VAL A 170 -11.80 9.57 6.55
N ALA A 171 -12.21 10.57 5.78
CA ALA A 171 -13.51 11.21 5.93
C ALA A 171 -14.67 10.43 5.30
N SER A 172 -14.45 9.67 4.21
CA SER A 172 -15.50 9.08 3.38
C SER A 172 -15.44 7.56 3.21
N GLY A 173 -14.30 6.93 3.45
CA GLY A 173 -14.11 5.48 3.39
C GLY A 173 -14.77 4.78 4.58
N VAL A 174 -15.12 3.51 4.39
CA VAL A 174 -15.78 2.67 5.40
C VAL A 174 -14.93 1.46 5.81
N GLU A 175 -13.96 1.05 4.98
CA GLU A 175 -13.06 -0.07 5.30
C GLU A 175 -12.09 0.33 6.43
N PRO A 176 -12.15 -0.31 7.61
CA PRO A 176 -11.34 0.11 8.75
C PRO A 176 -9.83 0.02 8.51
N ARG A 177 -9.37 -0.99 7.74
CA ARG A 177 -7.94 -1.18 7.42
C ARG A 177 -7.43 -0.08 6.50
N VAL A 178 -8.24 0.34 5.50
CA VAL A 178 -7.90 1.44 4.59
C VAL A 178 -7.83 2.76 5.34
N ARG A 179 -8.80 3.03 6.22
CA ARG A 179 -8.78 4.25 7.04
C ARG A 179 -7.57 4.29 7.98
N ALA A 180 -7.27 3.18 8.67
CA ALA A 180 -6.10 3.08 9.54
C ALA A 180 -4.79 3.25 8.76
N PHE A 181 -4.72 2.69 7.55
CA PHE A 181 -3.61 2.86 6.63
C PHE A 181 -3.46 4.32 6.18
N ALA A 182 -4.54 4.97 5.74
CA ALA A 182 -4.53 6.39 5.37
C ALA A 182 -4.09 7.30 6.52
N GLU A 183 -4.55 7.04 7.75
CA GLU A 183 -4.07 7.75 8.93
C GLU A 183 -2.57 7.51 9.19
N SER A 184 -2.03 6.33 8.88
CA SER A 184 -0.60 6.07 8.97
C SER A 184 0.21 6.87 7.95
N ILE A 185 -0.28 7.00 6.73
CA ILE A 185 0.32 7.87 5.69
C ILE A 185 0.38 9.31 6.16
N VAL A 186 -0.73 9.85 6.69
CA VAL A 186 -0.76 11.24 7.20
C VAL A 186 0.32 11.47 8.25
N ARG A 187 0.49 10.53 9.18
CA ARG A 187 1.52 10.67 10.24
C ARG A 187 2.94 10.51 9.70
N ALA A 188 3.19 9.48 8.90
CA ALA A 188 4.53 9.17 8.40
C ALA A 188 5.02 10.26 7.44
N GLN A 189 4.22 10.56 6.42
CA GLN A 189 4.61 11.55 5.42
C GLN A 189 4.60 12.98 5.99
N GLY A 190 3.79 13.29 7.00
CA GLY A 190 3.88 14.55 7.73
C GLY A 190 5.21 14.73 8.47
N ALA A 191 5.77 13.65 9.05
CA ALA A 191 7.10 13.68 9.64
C ALA A 191 8.21 13.81 8.57
N GLU A 192 8.05 13.15 7.43
CA GLU A 192 8.98 13.26 6.30
C GLU A 192 8.97 14.67 5.68
N ILE A 193 7.81 15.31 5.55
CA ILE A 193 7.69 16.73 5.15
C ILE A 193 8.54 17.61 6.06
N THR A 194 8.43 17.45 7.38
CA THR A 194 9.23 18.22 8.33
C THR A 194 10.74 18.00 8.12
N GLN A 195 11.15 16.76 7.84
CA GLN A 195 12.55 16.45 7.55
C GLN A 195 13.01 17.08 6.23
N ILE A 196 12.19 17.01 5.17
CA ILE A 196 12.47 17.60 3.86
C ILE A 196 12.64 19.11 3.98
N GLU A 197 11.73 19.78 4.68
CA GLU A 197 11.81 21.24 4.91
C GLU A 197 13.11 21.63 5.64
N GLY A 198 13.52 20.83 6.63
CA GLY A 198 14.80 21.00 7.32
C GLY A 198 16.00 20.86 6.37
N LEU A 199 16.01 19.85 5.51
CA LEU A 199 17.07 19.64 4.51
C LEU A 199 17.11 20.77 3.49
N LEU A 200 15.96 21.21 2.98
CA LEU A 200 15.86 22.36 2.06
C LEU A 200 16.40 23.63 2.69
N ALA A 201 16.17 23.88 3.97
CA ALA A 201 16.69 25.04 4.69
C ALA A 201 18.23 25.02 4.75
N THR A 202 18.85 23.84 4.94
CA THR A 202 20.33 23.72 4.96
C THR A 202 20.95 23.94 3.57
N LEU A 203 20.27 23.56 2.49
CA LEU A 203 20.73 23.78 1.13
C LEU A 203 20.53 25.24 0.65
N GLY A 204 19.74 26.04 1.37
CA GLY A 204 19.42 27.43 1.04
C GLY A 204 20.34 28.48 1.66
N GLY A 205 21.19 28.08 2.63
CA GLY A 205 22.20 28.94 3.27
C GLY A 205 23.52 28.83 2.56
#